data_67f2c527ac57c166fe03b3499d8241fa
#
_entry.id   67f2c527ac57c166fe03b3499d8241fa
#
_cell.length_a   1.000
_cell.length_b   1.000
_cell.length_c   1.000
_cell.angle_alpha   90.00
_cell.angle_beta   90.00
_cell.angle_gamma   90.00
#
_symmetry.space_group_name_H-M   'P 1'
#
loop_
_entity.id
_entity.type
_entity.pdbx_description
1 polymer ?
#
loop_
_entity_poly.entity_id
_entity_poly.type
_entity_poly.pdbx_seq_one_letter_code
_entity_poly.pdbx_strand_id
1 'polypeptide(L)'
;MSNYIITTDSGSDLTQELYTKYDIIPIMMEYEMNGRMHLDTPNEAEIKRFYDAMREGGVAKTTQINASRMVDFFTDLVNKYNKPIMHISLGSGISGTCHNCMAAAKEVTEKTGVNITVVDSIGASLCNGLLCIIASENRENEMTLDNNVEFINDIKHKINVYFTTNTLTYLHRGGRVSKTSAVLGNMLGINPVLTLDTEGHLVVCDKVRGEKNTFANITKKIADTALDANEHCIYISHSDCYDRAVAVGEKFKAEVGFKDVVITNIGTIIGAHTGPGLVAIFYYGKERTVEPK
;
A
#
# COMPACT_ATOMS: atom_id res chain seq x y z
N MET A 1 24.51 -12.17 9.19
CA MET A 1 23.11 -12.35 9.67
C MET A 1 22.58 -10.97 10.01
N SER A 2 21.42 -10.57 9.49
CA SER A 2 20.83 -9.27 9.75
C SER A 2 20.60 -9.02 11.25
N ASN A 3 20.92 -7.81 11.72
CA ASN A 3 20.88 -7.50 13.15
C ASN A 3 19.47 -7.17 13.67
N TYR A 4 18.48 -7.03 12.79
CA TYR A 4 17.07 -6.72 13.13
C TYR A 4 16.10 -7.37 12.12
N ILE A 5 14.82 -7.41 12.49
CA ILE A 5 13.73 -7.97 11.69
C ILE A 5 12.94 -6.84 11.05
N ILE A 6 12.49 -7.04 9.80
CA ILE A 6 11.54 -6.15 9.14
C ILE A 6 10.19 -6.82 9.09
N THR A 7 9.17 -6.09 9.53
CA THR A 7 7.78 -6.55 9.57
C THR A 7 6.86 -5.50 8.96
N THR A 8 5.68 -5.94 8.52
CA THR A 8 4.64 -5.04 8.03
C THR A 8 3.26 -5.65 8.27
N ASP A 9 2.21 -4.92 7.97
CA ASP A 9 0.86 -5.48 7.83
C ASP A 9 0.55 -5.83 6.36
N SER A 10 -0.46 -6.69 6.16
CA SER A 10 -0.81 -7.15 4.80
C SER A 10 -1.42 -6.07 3.90
N GLY A 11 -1.74 -4.88 4.43
CA GLY A 11 -2.10 -3.72 3.63
C GLY A 11 -0.97 -3.19 2.74
N SER A 12 0.22 -3.78 2.81
CA SER A 12 1.37 -3.54 1.92
C SER A 12 1.21 -4.14 0.52
N ASP A 13 0.27 -5.07 0.32
CA ASP A 13 0.02 -5.78 -0.95
C ASP A 13 1.26 -6.46 -1.56
N LEU A 14 2.25 -6.82 -0.72
CA LEU A 14 3.38 -7.63 -1.18
C LEU A 14 2.93 -9.07 -1.45
N THR A 15 3.43 -9.64 -2.55
CA THR A 15 3.20 -11.04 -2.88
C THR A 15 3.96 -11.96 -1.94
N GLN A 16 3.56 -13.24 -1.85
CA GLN A 16 4.28 -14.24 -1.06
C GLN A 16 5.75 -14.36 -1.49
N GLU A 17 6.01 -14.22 -2.79
CA GLU A 17 7.37 -14.23 -3.34
C GLU A 17 8.20 -13.06 -2.82
N LEU A 18 7.63 -11.84 -2.80
CA LEU A 18 8.30 -10.65 -2.31
C LEU A 18 8.54 -10.71 -0.80
N TYR A 19 7.57 -11.17 0.00
CA TYR A 19 7.79 -11.41 1.43
C TYR A 19 8.96 -12.36 1.68
N THR A 20 9.02 -13.46 0.92
CA THR A 20 10.08 -14.46 1.05
C THR A 20 11.43 -13.92 0.58
N LYS A 21 11.47 -13.28 -0.60
CA LYS A 21 12.70 -12.77 -1.22
C LYS A 21 13.39 -11.73 -0.34
N TYR A 22 12.61 -10.85 0.28
CA TYR A 22 13.12 -9.73 1.08
C TYR A 22 13.13 -10.02 2.59
N ASP A 23 12.84 -11.24 3.01
CA ASP A 23 12.75 -11.64 4.43
C ASP A 23 11.95 -10.62 5.26
N ILE A 24 10.71 -10.35 4.81
CA ILE A 24 9.74 -9.46 5.45
C ILE A 24 8.64 -10.32 6.08
N ILE A 25 8.35 -10.12 7.35
CA ILE A 25 7.33 -10.89 8.09
C ILE A 25 6.03 -10.06 8.18
N PRO A 26 4.95 -10.46 7.47
CA PRO A 26 3.68 -9.77 7.55
C PRO A 26 2.83 -10.23 8.74
N ILE A 27 2.05 -9.30 9.31
CA ILE A 27 0.85 -9.65 10.06
C ILE A 27 -0.36 -9.53 9.15
N MET A 28 -1.11 -10.62 8.98
CA MET A 28 -2.29 -10.63 8.11
C MET A 28 -3.45 -9.90 8.78
N MET A 29 -4.04 -8.95 8.09
CA MET A 29 -5.24 -8.21 8.51
C MET A 29 -6.50 -9.06 8.31
N GLU A 30 -7.62 -8.56 8.81
CA GLU A 30 -8.91 -9.26 8.72
C GLU A 30 -9.95 -8.41 7.99
N TYR A 31 -10.83 -9.08 7.28
CA TYR A 31 -12.01 -8.48 6.67
C TYR A 31 -13.25 -9.35 6.88
N GLU A 32 -14.39 -8.70 6.96
CA GLU A 32 -15.71 -9.36 6.95
C GLU A 32 -16.24 -9.33 5.52
N MET A 33 -16.74 -10.45 5.03
CA MET A 33 -17.53 -10.54 3.81
C MET A 33 -18.77 -11.40 4.03
N ASN A 34 -19.93 -10.83 3.72
CA ASN A 34 -21.22 -11.52 3.87
C ASN A 34 -21.44 -12.12 5.28
N GLY A 35 -21.05 -11.38 6.32
CA GLY A 35 -21.22 -11.77 7.73
C GLY A 35 -20.20 -12.80 8.23
N ARG A 36 -19.16 -13.10 7.47
CA ARG A 36 -18.07 -14.00 7.87
C ARG A 36 -16.74 -13.26 7.90
N MET A 37 -15.96 -13.54 8.95
CA MET A 37 -14.60 -13.04 9.06
C MET A 37 -13.64 -13.90 8.24
N HIS A 38 -12.73 -13.25 7.55
CA HIS A 38 -11.67 -13.84 6.76
C HIS A 38 -10.33 -13.20 7.12
N LEU A 39 -9.27 -13.98 7.05
CA LEU A 39 -7.91 -13.47 7.13
C LEU A 39 -7.47 -13.09 5.71
N ASP A 40 -6.76 -11.98 5.58
CA ASP A 40 -6.13 -11.58 4.32
C ASP A 40 -5.05 -12.60 3.89
N THR A 41 -4.74 -12.63 2.61
CA THR A 41 -3.82 -13.61 2.04
C THR A 41 -3.14 -13.05 0.79
N PRO A 42 -1.86 -13.35 0.56
CA PRO A 42 -1.18 -13.05 -0.70
C PRO A 42 -1.47 -14.08 -1.81
N ASN A 43 -2.41 -15.02 -1.58
CA ASN A 43 -2.76 -16.05 -2.55
C ASN A 43 -3.64 -15.48 -3.67
N GLU A 44 -3.15 -15.47 -4.90
CA GLU A 44 -3.84 -14.89 -6.06
C GLU A 44 -5.22 -15.52 -6.34
N ALA A 45 -5.36 -16.83 -6.16
CA ALA A 45 -6.64 -17.51 -6.39
C ALA A 45 -7.70 -17.10 -5.36
N GLU A 46 -7.29 -16.80 -4.13
CA GLU A 46 -8.19 -16.29 -3.08
C GLU A 46 -8.52 -14.82 -3.29
N ILE A 47 -7.55 -14.01 -3.68
CA ILE A 47 -7.77 -12.61 -4.08
C ILE A 47 -8.76 -12.55 -5.26
N LYS A 48 -8.61 -13.43 -6.25
CA LYS A 48 -9.57 -13.50 -7.36
C LYS A 48 -10.97 -13.84 -6.89
N ARG A 49 -11.13 -14.87 -6.04
CA ARG A 49 -12.44 -15.25 -5.45
C ARG A 49 -13.08 -14.09 -4.68
N PHE A 50 -12.28 -13.33 -3.95
CA PHE A 50 -12.74 -12.12 -3.27
C PHE A 50 -13.33 -11.09 -4.23
N TYR A 51 -12.64 -10.78 -5.34
CA TYR A 51 -13.16 -9.84 -6.34
C TYR A 51 -14.37 -10.38 -7.10
N ASP A 52 -14.43 -11.68 -7.38
CA ASP A 52 -15.62 -12.31 -7.98
C ASP A 52 -16.83 -12.14 -7.06
N ALA A 53 -16.69 -12.42 -5.77
CA ALA A 53 -17.75 -12.21 -4.79
C ALA A 53 -18.21 -10.74 -4.71
N MET A 54 -17.27 -9.77 -4.82
CA MET A 54 -17.63 -8.34 -4.88
C MET A 54 -18.44 -8.00 -6.15
N ARG A 55 -18.13 -8.60 -7.31
CA ARG A 55 -18.89 -8.41 -8.56
C ARG A 55 -20.31 -8.97 -8.45
N GLU A 56 -20.49 -10.03 -7.68
CA GLU A 56 -21.79 -10.64 -7.37
C GLU A 56 -22.59 -9.84 -6.32
N GLY A 57 -22.07 -8.72 -5.86
CA GLY A 57 -22.74 -7.83 -4.90
C GLY A 57 -22.30 -8.01 -3.45
N GLY A 58 -21.30 -8.83 -3.19
CA GLY A 58 -20.69 -8.97 -1.87
C GLY A 58 -20.14 -7.65 -1.34
N VAL A 59 -20.34 -7.41 -0.05
CA VAL A 59 -19.84 -6.21 0.64
C VAL A 59 -18.77 -6.62 1.63
N ALA A 60 -17.56 -6.16 1.38
CA ALA A 60 -16.44 -6.34 2.29
C ALA A 60 -16.27 -5.14 3.23
N LYS A 61 -15.88 -5.41 4.47
CA LYS A 61 -15.51 -4.42 5.48
C LYS A 61 -14.21 -4.88 6.14
N THR A 62 -13.29 -3.98 6.35
CA THR A 62 -12.03 -4.28 7.03
C THR A 62 -12.05 -3.83 8.49
N THR A 63 -11.24 -4.49 9.30
CA THR A 63 -10.96 -4.08 10.67
C THR A 63 -9.49 -3.67 10.78
N GLN A 64 -9.22 -2.63 11.55
CA GLN A 64 -7.83 -2.32 11.92
C GLN A 64 -7.28 -3.41 12.83
N ILE A 65 -5.97 -3.66 12.78
CA ILE A 65 -5.32 -4.55 13.74
C ILE A 65 -5.38 -3.86 15.12
N ASN A 66 -5.98 -4.52 16.11
CA ASN A 66 -6.05 -3.97 17.46
C ASN A 66 -4.72 -4.13 18.21
N ALA A 67 -4.53 -3.34 19.27
CA ALA A 67 -3.29 -3.32 20.02
C ALA A 67 -2.94 -4.68 20.65
N SER A 68 -3.92 -5.44 21.17
CA SER A 68 -3.67 -6.77 21.75
C SER A 68 -3.07 -7.73 20.72
N ARG A 69 -3.63 -7.78 19.53
CA ARG A 69 -3.12 -8.66 18.46
C ARG A 69 -1.71 -8.25 17.99
N MET A 70 -1.41 -6.94 18.04
CA MET A 70 -0.05 -6.46 17.77
C MET A 70 0.92 -6.80 18.90
N VAL A 71 0.49 -6.73 20.16
CA VAL A 71 1.30 -7.17 21.31
C VAL A 71 1.65 -8.65 21.18
N ASP A 72 0.68 -9.50 20.85
CA ASP A 72 0.93 -10.94 20.65
C ASP A 72 1.93 -11.15 19.50
N PHE A 73 1.73 -10.50 18.36
CA PHE A 73 2.62 -10.61 17.19
C PHE A 73 4.07 -10.19 17.50
N PHE A 74 4.26 -9.04 18.14
CA PHE A 74 5.61 -8.58 18.50
C PHE A 74 6.24 -9.45 19.58
N THR A 75 5.46 -9.91 20.56
CA THR A 75 5.94 -10.81 21.62
C THR A 75 6.42 -12.14 21.05
N ASP A 76 5.67 -12.72 20.11
CA ASP A 76 6.06 -13.97 19.45
C ASP A 76 7.35 -13.80 18.65
N LEU A 77 7.51 -12.69 17.95
CA LEU A 77 8.74 -12.40 17.20
C LEU A 77 9.94 -12.17 18.14
N VAL A 78 9.77 -11.43 19.22
CA VAL A 78 10.83 -11.23 20.22
C VAL A 78 11.24 -12.57 20.83
N ASN A 79 10.28 -13.39 21.25
CA ASN A 79 10.56 -14.72 21.82
C ASN A 79 11.28 -15.64 20.84
N LYS A 80 10.94 -15.58 19.57
CA LYS A 80 11.53 -16.44 18.53
C LYS A 80 12.91 -16.02 18.10
N TYR A 81 13.15 -14.72 17.96
CA TYR A 81 14.36 -14.21 17.33
C TYR A 81 15.29 -13.45 18.26
N ASN A 82 14.78 -12.89 19.34
CA ASN A 82 15.50 -12.02 20.28
C ASN A 82 16.30 -10.91 19.57
N LYS A 83 15.66 -10.25 18.59
CA LYS A 83 16.27 -9.19 17.77
C LYS A 83 15.36 -7.96 17.74
N PRO A 84 15.93 -6.75 17.59
CA PRO A 84 15.16 -5.54 17.34
C PRO A 84 14.26 -5.70 16.12
N ILE A 85 13.15 -4.95 16.10
CA ILE A 85 12.14 -5.02 15.03
C ILE A 85 11.91 -3.63 14.44
N MET A 86 11.92 -3.54 13.11
CA MET A 86 11.40 -2.41 12.35
C MET A 86 10.05 -2.81 11.74
N HIS A 87 8.97 -2.20 12.21
CA HIS A 87 7.64 -2.42 11.65
C HIS A 87 7.23 -1.24 10.80
N ILE A 88 6.98 -1.46 9.50
CA ILE A 88 6.47 -0.44 8.58
C ILE A 88 4.98 -0.68 8.40
N SER A 89 4.16 0.23 8.93
CA SER A 89 2.71 0.08 9.01
C SER A 89 1.97 0.79 7.89
N LEU A 90 0.80 0.27 7.56
CA LEU A 90 -0.24 0.97 6.78
C LEU A 90 -0.45 2.38 7.32
N GLY A 91 -0.51 3.37 6.42
CA GLY A 91 -0.51 4.78 6.75
C GLY A 91 -1.62 5.23 7.70
N SER A 92 -1.25 6.07 8.65
CA SER A 92 -2.16 6.61 9.69
C SER A 92 -3.28 7.48 9.10
N GLY A 93 -3.09 8.08 7.93
CA GLY A 93 -4.10 8.89 7.24
C GLY A 93 -5.32 8.10 6.75
N ILE A 94 -5.24 6.76 6.68
CA ILE A 94 -6.32 5.89 6.19
C ILE A 94 -6.72 4.77 7.14
N SER A 95 -5.90 4.47 8.17
CA SER A 95 -6.16 3.39 9.13
C SER A 95 -5.63 3.73 10.51
N GLY A 96 -6.36 3.34 11.56
CA GLY A 96 -5.87 3.41 12.95
C GLY A 96 -4.84 2.34 13.30
N THR A 97 -4.48 1.42 12.39
CA THR A 97 -3.54 0.32 12.62
C THR A 97 -2.18 0.83 13.10
N CYS A 98 -1.63 1.87 12.48
CA CYS A 98 -0.33 2.43 12.85
C CYS A 98 -0.27 2.86 14.33
N HIS A 99 -1.28 3.54 14.83
CA HIS A 99 -1.34 3.95 16.25
C HIS A 99 -1.36 2.74 17.20
N ASN A 100 -2.11 1.70 16.83
CA ASN A 100 -2.15 0.45 17.61
C ASN A 100 -0.79 -0.27 17.58
N CYS A 101 -0.08 -0.26 16.43
CA CYS A 101 1.28 -0.78 16.32
C CYS A 101 2.26 -0.03 17.23
N MET A 102 2.20 1.31 17.27
CA MET A 102 3.05 2.14 18.13
C MET A 102 2.79 1.85 19.61
N ALA A 103 1.52 1.73 20.01
CA ALA A 103 1.15 1.41 21.41
C ALA A 103 1.68 0.02 21.82
N ALA A 104 1.48 -0.99 20.96
CA ALA A 104 1.95 -2.34 21.20
C ALA A 104 3.49 -2.44 21.23
N ALA A 105 4.17 -1.76 20.31
CA ALA A 105 5.64 -1.71 20.27
C ALA A 105 6.21 -1.15 21.56
N LYS A 106 5.64 -0.06 22.07
CA LYS A 106 6.02 0.52 23.37
C LYS A 106 5.85 -0.48 24.50
N GLU A 107 4.69 -1.13 24.61
CA GLU A 107 4.36 -2.10 25.65
C GLU A 107 5.34 -3.29 25.65
N VAL A 108 5.59 -3.88 24.46
CA VAL A 108 6.48 -5.04 24.32
C VAL A 108 7.93 -4.65 24.60
N THR A 109 8.38 -3.47 24.12
CA THR A 109 9.73 -2.95 24.41
C THR A 109 9.93 -2.76 25.91
N GLU A 110 8.97 -2.17 26.62
CA GLU A 110 9.04 -1.98 28.08
C GLU A 110 9.10 -3.31 28.85
N LYS A 111 8.40 -4.35 28.37
CA LYS A 111 8.37 -5.67 29.00
C LYS A 111 9.60 -6.52 28.72
N THR A 112 10.17 -6.40 27.52
CA THR A 112 11.23 -7.34 27.06
C THR A 112 12.61 -6.71 26.98
N GLY A 113 12.71 -5.38 26.93
CA GLY A 113 13.96 -4.66 26.67
C GLY A 113 14.40 -4.70 25.19
N VAL A 114 13.68 -5.39 24.32
CA VAL A 114 13.99 -5.46 22.88
C VAL A 114 13.37 -4.27 22.15
N ASN A 115 14.17 -3.51 21.41
CA ASN A 115 13.71 -2.34 20.68
C ASN A 115 12.78 -2.71 19.52
N ILE A 116 11.58 -2.12 19.50
CA ILE A 116 10.60 -2.23 18.40
C ILE A 116 10.28 -0.83 17.92
N THR A 117 10.67 -0.50 16.68
CA THR A 117 10.43 0.80 16.08
C THR A 117 9.35 0.68 15.01
N VAL A 118 8.29 1.49 15.12
CA VAL A 118 7.21 1.55 14.13
C VAL A 118 7.40 2.78 13.25
N VAL A 119 7.37 2.56 11.94
CA VAL A 119 7.40 3.61 10.92
C VAL A 119 6.02 3.72 10.29
N ASP A 120 5.44 4.89 10.31
CA ASP A 120 4.24 5.22 9.54
C ASP A 120 4.60 5.42 8.07
N SER A 121 4.10 4.54 7.18
CA SER A 121 4.36 4.65 5.75
C SER A 121 3.68 5.86 5.09
N ILE A 122 2.70 6.48 5.77
CA ILE A 122 1.81 7.51 5.19
C ILE A 122 1.26 7.10 3.82
N GLY A 123 1.00 5.80 3.65
CA GLY A 123 0.56 5.22 2.40
C GLY A 123 -0.13 3.88 2.56
N ALA A 124 -0.56 3.30 1.46
CA ALA A 124 -1.22 2.00 1.37
C ALA A 124 -0.67 1.20 0.19
N SER A 125 -0.95 -0.11 0.20
CA SER A 125 -0.54 -0.98 -0.88
C SER A 125 0.98 -0.86 -1.11
N LEU A 126 1.46 -0.76 -2.34
CA LEU A 126 2.90 -0.66 -2.60
C LEU A 126 3.55 0.66 -2.16
N CYS A 127 2.83 1.69 -1.70
CA CYS A 127 3.49 2.77 -0.97
C CYS A 127 4.13 2.26 0.32
N ASN A 128 3.44 1.38 1.06
CA ASN A 128 3.99 0.68 2.21
C ASN A 128 4.95 -0.43 1.77
N GLY A 129 4.55 -1.26 0.81
CA GLY A 129 5.33 -2.40 0.33
C GLY A 129 6.71 -2.04 -0.20
N LEU A 130 6.85 -0.96 -0.97
CA LEU A 130 8.14 -0.49 -1.50
C LEU A 130 9.07 0.00 -0.39
N LEU A 131 8.53 0.67 0.64
CA LEU A 131 9.33 1.05 1.80
C LEU A 131 9.87 -0.18 2.54
N CYS A 132 9.09 -1.26 2.61
CA CYS A 132 9.55 -2.53 3.21
C CYS A 132 10.66 -3.19 2.37
N ILE A 133 10.54 -3.17 1.04
CA ILE A 133 11.58 -3.69 0.12
C ILE A 133 12.87 -2.88 0.29
N ILE A 134 12.79 -1.56 0.22
CA ILE A 134 13.96 -0.67 0.39
C ILE A 134 14.60 -0.86 1.77
N ALA A 135 13.80 -0.96 2.83
CA ALA A 135 14.31 -1.22 4.18
C ALA A 135 15.05 -2.57 4.26
N SER A 136 14.56 -3.59 3.55
CA SER A 136 15.22 -4.88 3.49
C SER A 136 16.55 -4.82 2.71
N GLU A 137 16.57 -4.15 1.58
CA GLU A 137 17.80 -3.94 0.81
C GLU A 137 18.86 -3.16 1.60
N ASN A 138 18.44 -2.12 2.35
CA ASN A 138 19.32 -1.39 3.26
C ASN A 138 19.88 -2.29 4.36
N ARG A 139 19.04 -3.16 4.94
CA ARG A 139 19.45 -4.15 5.95
C ARG A 139 20.48 -5.13 5.38
N GLU A 140 20.29 -5.63 4.16
CA GLU A 140 21.25 -6.52 3.48
C GLU A 140 22.60 -5.80 3.19
N ASN A 141 22.55 -4.48 2.98
CA ASN A 141 23.74 -3.62 2.85
C ASN A 141 24.29 -3.16 4.21
N GLU A 142 23.98 -3.88 5.28
CA GLU A 142 24.50 -3.68 6.64
C GLU A 142 24.12 -2.34 7.30
N MET A 143 23.10 -1.64 6.80
CA MET A 143 22.59 -0.43 7.45
C MET A 143 22.04 -0.76 8.84
N THR A 144 22.38 0.04 9.84
CA THR A 144 21.83 -0.14 11.20
C THR A 144 20.34 0.15 11.26
N LEU A 145 19.64 -0.38 12.28
CA LEU A 145 18.20 -0.12 12.47
C LEU A 145 17.89 1.38 12.48
N ASP A 146 18.62 2.14 13.31
CA ASP A 146 18.34 3.57 13.51
C ASP A 146 18.55 4.37 12.21
N ASN A 147 19.66 4.13 11.49
CA ASN A 147 19.92 4.77 10.20
C ASN A 147 18.88 4.38 9.14
N ASN A 148 18.41 3.12 9.16
CA ASN A 148 17.39 2.67 8.21
C ASN A 148 16.01 3.28 8.54
N VAL A 149 15.66 3.39 9.80
CA VAL A 149 14.44 4.09 10.23
C VAL A 149 14.47 5.56 9.79
N GLU A 150 15.59 6.26 9.99
CA GLU A 150 15.78 7.65 9.55
C GLU A 150 15.65 7.73 8.02
N PHE A 151 16.37 6.89 7.29
CA PHE A 151 16.34 6.84 5.83
C PHE A 151 14.91 6.62 5.28
N ILE A 152 14.16 5.64 5.83
CA ILE A 152 12.79 5.37 5.39
C ILE A 152 11.86 6.54 5.71
N ASN A 153 12.04 7.22 6.85
CA ASN A 153 11.28 8.42 7.16
C ASN A 153 11.56 9.57 6.18
N ASP A 154 12.79 9.71 5.70
CA ASP A 154 13.18 10.74 4.73
C ASP A 154 12.62 10.48 3.33
N ILE A 155 12.47 9.20 2.94
CA ILE A 155 12.03 8.87 1.58
C ILE A 155 10.55 8.56 1.44
N LYS A 156 9.81 8.34 2.53
CA LYS A 156 8.40 7.89 2.46
C LYS A 156 7.49 8.82 1.65
N HIS A 157 7.79 10.13 1.59
CA HIS A 157 7.08 11.09 0.76
C HIS A 157 7.49 11.04 -0.73
N LYS A 158 8.58 10.34 -1.06
CA LYS A 158 9.08 10.16 -2.43
C LYS A 158 8.52 8.92 -3.11
N ILE A 159 7.86 8.03 -2.35
CA ILE A 159 7.07 6.94 -2.93
C ILE A 159 5.71 7.50 -3.30
N ASN A 160 5.48 7.68 -4.58
CA ASN A 160 4.29 8.30 -5.13
C ASN A 160 3.31 7.26 -5.67
N VAL A 161 2.04 7.62 -5.72
CA VAL A 161 0.99 6.82 -6.36
C VAL A 161 0.00 7.70 -7.08
N TYR A 162 -0.36 7.30 -8.30
CA TYR A 162 -1.60 7.71 -8.96
C TYR A 162 -2.44 6.48 -9.23
N PHE A 163 -3.74 6.58 -9.02
CA PHE A 163 -4.63 5.48 -9.33
C PHE A 163 -5.96 5.97 -9.90
N THR A 164 -6.61 5.08 -10.62
CA THR A 164 -7.94 5.31 -11.18
C THR A 164 -8.81 4.08 -10.99
N THR A 165 -10.10 4.32 -10.82
CA THR A 165 -11.12 3.28 -10.66
C THR A 165 -12.37 3.68 -11.41
N ASN A 166 -13.19 2.69 -11.76
CA ASN A 166 -14.45 2.92 -12.47
C ASN A 166 -15.54 3.55 -11.56
N THR A 167 -15.38 3.47 -10.24
CA THR A 167 -16.34 4.01 -9.28
C THR A 167 -15.67 4.38 -7.96
N LEU A 168 -16.11 5.46 -7.34
CA LEU A 168 -15.71 5.84 -5.98
C LEU A 168 -16.62 5.24 -4.89
N THR A 169 -17.59 4.41 -5.27
CA THR A 169 -18.59 3.85 -4.35
C THR A 169 -17.94 3.07 -3.20
N TYR A 170 -16.93 2.25 -3.49
CA TYR A 170 -16.25 1.45 -2.47
C TYR A 170 -15.43 2.32 -1.52
N LEU A 171 -14.65 3.26 -2.05
CA LEU A 171 -13.86 4.23 -1.25
C LEU A 171 -14.76 5.09 -0.35
N HIS A 172 -15.89 5.55 -0.87
CA HIS A 172 -16.87 6.30 -0.11
C HIS A 172 -17.54 5.45 0.97
N ARG A 173 -17.97 4.22 0.64
CA ARG A 173 -18.56 3.27 1.60
C ARG A 173 -17.58 2.96 2.73
N GLY A 174 -16.32 2.82 2.42
CA GLY A 174 -15.24 2.60 3.38
C GLY A 174 -14.84 3.86 4.17
N GLY A 175 -15.34 5.05 3.79
CA GLY A 175 -15.01 6.32 4.45
C GLY A 175 -13.62 6.87 4.13
N ARG A 176 -12.94 6.40 3.07
CA ARG A 176 -11.59 6.84 2.66
C ARG A 176 -11.62 7.97 1.63
N VAL A 177 -12.79 8.30 1.11
CA VAL A 177 -13.03 9.56 0.36
C VAL A 177 -14.33 10.21 0.82
N SER A 178 -14.40 11.54 0.75
CA SER A 178 -15.58 12.29 1.18
C SER A 178 -16.79 12.06 0.24
N LYS A 179 -18.00 12.32 0.76
CA LYS A 179 -19.26 12.27 -0.03
C LYS A 179 -19.20 13.18 -1.26
N THR A 180 -18.64 14.36 -1.11
CA THR A 180 -18.50 15.34 -2.20
C THR A 180 -17.63 14.81 -3.34
N SER A 181 -16.58 14.07 -3.02
CA SER A 181 -15.74 13.42 -4.02
C SER A 181 -16.45 12.25 -4.71
N ALA A 182 -17.26 11.48 -3.98
CA ALA A 182 -17.96 10.30 -4.50
C ALA A 182 -19.12 10.62 -5.46
N VAL A 183 -19.85 11.69 -5.22
CA VAL A 183 -20.98 12.12 -6.09
C VAL A 183 -20.54 12.39 -7.53
N LEU A 184 -19.27 12.77 -7.70
CA LEU A 184 -18.71 13.10 -9.02
C LEU A 184 -18.24 11.85 -9.80
N GLY A 185 -18.11 10.69 -9.15
CA GLY A 185 -17.69 9.43 -9.79
C GLY A 185 -18.74 8.72 -10.64
N ASN A 186 -20.01 9.16 -10.58
CA ASN A 186 -21.12 8.55 -11.34
C ASN A 186 -21.42 9.26 -12.68
N MET A 187 -20.61 10.22 -13.11
CA MET A 187 -20.78 10.84 -14.41
C MET A 187 -20.26 9.92 -15.52
N LEU A 188 -21.13 9.56 -16.44
CA LEU A 188 -20.85 8.61 -17.52
C LEU A 188 -19.53 8.94 -18.27
N GLY A 189 -18.57 8.02 -18.22
CA GLY A 189 -17.30 8.14 -18.93
C GLY A 189 -16.27 9.10 -18.31
N ILE A 190 -16.48 9.59 -17.08
CA ILE A 190 -15.48 10.36 -16.33
C ILE A 190 -14.79 9.46 -15.32
N ASN A 191 -13.48 9.31 -15.43
CA ASN A 191 -12.64 8.56 -14.50
C ASN A 191 -11.97 9.52 -13.52
N PRO A 192 -12.08 9.27 -12.21
CA PRO A 192 -11.32 10.00 -11.21
C PRO A 192 -9.85 9.57 -11.27
N VAL A 193 -8.94 10.53 -11.12
CA VAL A 193 -7.53 10.29 -10.81
C VAL A 193 -7.32 10.65 -9.36
N LEU A 194 -6.78 9.73 -8.59
CA LEU A 194 -6.55 9.90 -7.17
C LEU A 194 -5.06 9.77 -6.87
N THR A 195 -4.66 10.36 -5.74
CA THR A 195 -3.33 10.24 -5.15
C THR A 195 -3.42 10.32 -3.63
N LEU A 196 -2.28 10.32 -2.94
CA LEU A 196 -2.17 10.61 -1.51
C LEU A 196 -1.72 12.05 -1.30
N ASP A 197 -2.27 12.70 -0.28
CA ASP A 197 -1.74 13.97 0.23
C ASP A 197 -0.49 13.75 1.11
N THR A 198 0.04 14.82 1.68
CA THR A 198 1.22 14.79 2.55
C THR A 198 1.00 14.06 3.87
N GLU A 199 -0.25 13.88 4.30
CA GLU A 199 -0.63 13.14 5.51
C GLU A 199 -1.08 11.68 5.21
N GLY A 200 -1.09 11.29 3.93
CA GLY A 200 -1.47 9.94 3.51
C GLY A 200 -2.98 9.74 3.32
N HIS A 201 -3.79 10.81 3.25
CA HIS A 201 -5.20 10.70 2.90
C HIS A 201 -5.39 10.56 1.38
N LEU A 202 -6.46 9.87 0.99
CA LEU A 202 -6.80 9.74 -0.42
C LEU A 202 -7.51 11.00 -0.93
N VAL A 203 -6.97 11.61 -1.98
CA VAL A 203 -7.52 12.81 -2.60
C VAL A 203 -7.76 12.61 -4.10
N VAL A 204 -8.90 13.12 -4.59
CA VAL A 204 -9.17 13.20 -6.03
C VAL A 204 -8.43 14.42 -6.56
N CYS A 205 -7.37 14.19 -7.34
CA CYS A 205 -6.55 15.26 -7.90
C CYS A 205 -6.98 15.67 -9.31
N ASP A 206 -7.68 14.78 -10.04
CA ASP A 206 -8.17 15.09 -11.39
C ASP A 206 -9.45 14.30 -11.74
N LYS A 207 -10.14 14.71 -12.81
CA LYS A 207 -11.33 14.08 -13.38
C LYS A 207 -11.21 14.13 -14.89
N VAL A 208 -11.03 12.97 -15.51
CA VAL A 208 -10.69 12.91 -16.93
C VAL A 208 -11.71 12.06 -17.69
N ARG A 209 -12.16 12.54 -18.83
CA ARG A 209 -13.10 11.81 -19.69
C ARG A 209 -12.38 10.79 -20.56
N GLY A 210 -12.79 9.53 -20.43
CA GLY A 210 -12.29 8.42 -21.23
C GLY A 210 -10.97 7.85 -20.71
N GLU A 211 -10.82 6.55 -20.80
CA GLU A 211 -9.70 5.81 -20.22
C GLU A 211 -8.35 6.20 -20.82
N LYS A 212 -8.27 6.30 -22.15
CA LYS A 212 -7.04 6.71 -22.85
C LYS A 212 -6.51 8.06 -22.34
N ASN A 213 -7.41 9.03 -22.19
CA ASN A 213 -7.06 10.36 -21.71
C ASN A 213 -6.68 10.34 -20.21
N THR A 214 -7.31 9.47 -19.41
CA THR A 214 -7.00 9.29 -18.00
C THR A 214 -5.55 8.82 -17.83
N PHE A 215 -5.14 7.78 -18.54
CA PHE A 215 -3.76 7.32 -18.48
C PHE A 215 -2.76 8.30 -19.10
N ALA A 216 -3.13 9.04 -20.17
CA ALA A 216 -2.27 10.11 -20.68
C ALA A 216 -2.08 11.26 -19.67
N ASN A 217 -3.11 11.62 -18.91
CA ASN A 217 -3.01 12.59 -17.80
C ASN A 217 -2.07 12.08 -16.71
N ILE A 218 -2.22 10.82 -16.28
CA ILE A 218 -1.36 10.21 -15.28
C ILE A 218 0.10 10.13 -15.78
N THR A 219 0.32 9.70 -17.04
CA THR A 219 1.68 9.66 -17.63
C THR A 219 2.38 11.02 -17.53
N LYS A 220 1.66 12.10 -17.90
CA LYS A 220 2.23 13.45 -17.80
C LYS A 220 2.63 13.80 -16.37
N LYS A 221 1.74 13.54 -15.39
CA LYS A 221 2.04 13.80 -13.97
C LYS A 221 3.26 13.03 -13.48
N ILE A 222 3.39 11.76 -13.89
CA ILE A 222 4.54 10.92 -13.54
C ILE A 222 5.81 11.46 -14.21
N ALA A 223 5.77 11.78 -15.50
CA ALA A 223 6.93 12.33 -16.22
C ALA A 223 7.44 13.63 -15.60
N ASP A 224 6.55 14.47 -15.05
CA ASP A 224 6.89 15.74 -14.40
C ASP A 224 7.51 15.53 -13.00
N THR A 225 7.33 14.35 -12.37
CA THR A 225 7.68 14.11 -10.97
C THR A 225 8.57 12.91 -10.72
N ALA A 226 8.69 11.95 -11.65
CA ALA A 226 9.59 10.81 -11.51
C ALA A 226 11.04 11.27 -11.39
N LEU A 227 11.81 10.61 -10.53
CA LEU A 227 13.24 10.80 -10.37
C LEU A 227 13.95 9.54 -10.87
N ASP A 228 15.00 9.74 -11.66
CA ASP A 228 15.89 8.68 -12.15
C ASP A 228 15.14 7.45 -12.68
N ALA A 229 14.08 7.70 -13.50
CA ALA A 229 13.15 6.68 -13.96
C ALA A 229 13.87 5.48 -14.64
N ASN A 230 14.96 5.73 -15.37
CA ASN A 230 15.78 4.71 -16.02
C ASN A 230 16.54 3.80 -15.03
N GLU A 231 16.63 4.17 -13.77
CA GLU A 231 17.26 3.37 -12.72
C GLU A 231 16.22 2.60 -11.88
N HIS A 232 14.96 3.03 -11.92
CA HIS A 232 13.88 2.48 -11.10
C HIS A 232 12.83 1.71 -11.91
N CYS A 233 12.25 0.69 -11.29
CA CYS A 233 11.05 0.04 -11.81
C CYS A 233 9.82 0.91 -11.53
N ILE A 234 8.83 0.83 -12.42
CA ILE A 234 7.46 1.27 -12.13
C ILE A 234 6.65 0.07 -11.66
N TYR A 235 5.83 0.25 -10.65
CA TYR A 235 5.00 -0.81 -10.09
C TYR A 235 3.54 -0.53 -10.38
N ILE A 236 2.85 -1.53 -10.90
CA ILE A 236 1.43 -1.45 -11.22
C ILE A 236 0.68 -2.49 -10.39
N SER A 237 -0.17 -2.02 -9.48
CA SER A 237 -1.08 -2.91 -8.76
C SER A 237 -2.48 -2.84 -9.34
N HIS A 238 -3.18 -3.97 -9.38
CA HIS A 238 -4.51 -4.04 -9.97
C HIS A 238 -5.51 -4.82 -9.12
N SER A 239 -6.77 -4.43 -9.19
CA SER A 239 -7.90 -5.12 -8.59
C SER A 239 -8.56 -6.05 -9.61
N ASP A 240 -7.95 -7.23 -9.85
CA ASP A 240 -8.42 -8.27 -10.78
C ASP A 240 -8.69 -7.76 -12.21
N CYS A 241 -7.71 -7.06 -12.78
CA CYS A 241 -7.71 -6.57 -14.16
C CYS A 241 -6.28 -6.60 -14.77
N TYR A 242 -5.66 -7.79 -14.74
CA TYR A 242 -4.26 -8.02 -15.10
C TYR A 242 -3.88 -7.49 -16.49
N ASP A 243 -4.63 -7.85 -17.54
CA ASP A 243 -4.31 -7.44 -18.93
C ASP A 243 -4.27 -5.91 -19.07
N ARG A 244 -5.18 -5.23 -18.35
CA ARG A 244 -5.21 -3.77 -18.29
C ARG A 244 -3.98 -3.20 -17.58
N ALA A 245 -3.56 -3.82 -16.48
CA ALA A 245 -2.38 -3.42 -15.73
C ALA A 245 -1.10 -3.58 -16.56
N VAL A 246 -0.96 -4.69 -17.29
CA VAL A 246 0.16 -4.94 -18.21
C VAL A 246 0.24 -3.87 -19.29
N ALA A 247 -0.88 -3.62 -20.01
CA ALA A 247 -0.92 -2.61 -21.07
C ALA A 247 -0.58 -1.21 -20.58
N VAL A 248 -1.01 -0.87 -19.35
CA VAL A 248 -0.71 0.40 -18.69
C VAL A 248 0.76 0.47 -18.30
N GLY A 249 1.32 -0.58 -17.72
CA GLY A 249 2.74 -0.64 -17.31
C GLY A 249 3.69 -0.47 -18.48
N GLU A 250 3.47 -1.22 -19.56
CA GLU A 250 4.28 -1.11 -20.79
C GLU A 250 4.23 0.30 -21.40
N LYS A 251 3.07 0.93 -21.36
CA LYS A 251 2.93 2.32 -21.78
C LYS A 251 3.78 3.27 -20.95
N PHE A 252 3.73 3.18 -19.64
CA PHE A 252 4.52 4.04 -18.75
C PHE A 252 6.03 3.79 -18.91
N LYS A 253 6.44 2.52 -19.04
CA LYS A 253 7.84 2.18 -19.35
C LYS A 253 8.32 2.85 -20.62
N ALA A 254 7.54 2.76 -21.70
CA ALA A 254 7.90 3.33 -22.99
C ALA A 254 7.88 4.87 -23.02
N GLU A 255 6.90 5.51 -22.38
CA GLU A 255 6.68 6.96 -22.47
C GLU A 255 7.49 7.76 -21.43
N VAL A 256 7.79 7.19 -20.25
CA VAL A 256 8.53 7.87 -19.17
C VAL A 256 9.98 7.37 -19.08
N GLY A 257 10.26 6.16 -19.57
CA GLY A 257 11.61 5.59 -19.60
C GLY A 257 11.99 4.82 -18.33
N PHE A 258 11.03 4.23 -17.62
CA PHE A 258 11.33 3.37 -16.47
C PHE A 258 12.14 2.14 -16.88
N LYS A 259 13.03 1.69 -15.96
CA LYS A 259 13.89 0.53 -16.16
C LYS A 259 13.12 -0.73 -16.47
N ASP A 260 12.06 -1.00 -15.68
CA ASP A 260 11.19 -2.17 -15.85
C ASP A 260 9.82 -1.95 -15.23
N VAL A 261 8.90 -2.91 -15.47
CA VAL A 261 7.53 -2.92 -14.93
C VAL A 261 7.36 -4.12 -14.02
N VAL A 262 6.83 -3.88 -12.82
CA VAL A 262 6.43 -4.94 -11.89
C VAL A 262 4.92 -4.88 -11.71
N ILE A 263 4.23 -6.00 -11.98
CA ILE A 263 2.76 -6.10 -11.83
C ILE A 263 2.46 -6.89 -10.56
N THR A 264 1.56 -6.34 -9.72
CA THR A 264 1.08 -7.01 -8.50
C THR A 264 -0.43 -6.94 -8.37
N ASN A 265 -1.00 -7.78 -7.51
CA ASN A 265 -2.41 -7.69 -7.13
C ASN A 265 -2.61 -6.69 -5.99
N ILE A 266 -3.74 -6.00 -5.99
CA ILE A 266 -4.27 -5.35 -4.80
C ILE A 266 -4.95 -6.44 -3.97
N GLY A 267 -4.50 -6.62 -2.73
CA GLY A 267 -5.01 -7.60 -1.78
C GLY A 267 -6.42 -7.28 -1.28
N THR A 268 -6.96 -8.17 -0.43
CA THR A 268 -8.35 -8.08 -0.01
C THR A 268 -8.64 -6.89 0.90
N ILE A 269 -7.65 -6.44 1.69
CA ILE A 269 -7.80 -5.30 2.61
C ILE A 269 -7.96 -3.98 1.83
N ILE A 270 -7.05 -3.70 0.94
CA ILE A 270 -7.13 -2.50 0.10
C ILE A 270 -8.29 -2.64 -0.90
N GLY A 271 -8.49 -3.85 -1.45
CA GLY A 271 -9.57 -4.20 -2.37
C GLY A 271 -10.97 -3.97 -1.82
N ALA A 272 -11.20 -4.20 -0.51
CA ALA A 272 -12.48 -3.94 0.14
C ALA A 272 -12.92 -2.46 0.04
N HIS A 273 -11.94 -1.56 -0.03
CA HIS A 273 -12.18 -0.11 -0.15
C HIS A 273 -12.12 0.41 -1.58
N THR A 274 -11.46 -0.31 -2.49
CA THR A 274 -11.24 0.16 -3.86
C THR A 274 -12.16 -0.51 -4.88
N GLY A 275 -12.60 -1.73 -4.59
CA GLY A 275 -13.40 -2.56 -5.49
C GLY A 275 -12.62 -3.10 -6.67
N PRO A 276 -13.27 -3.92 -7.52
CA PRO A 276 -12.66 -4.50 -8.70
C PRO A 276 -12.41 -3.46 -9.80
N GLY A 277 -11.36 -3.68 -10.62
CA GLY A 277 -11.05 -2.88 -11.80
C GLY A 277 -10.24 -1.61 -11.53
N LEU A 278 -9.67 -1.44 -10.34
CA LEU A 278 -8.73 -0.35 -10.06
C LEU A 278 -7.35 -0.68 -10.66
N VAL A 279 -6.65 0.35 -11.15
CA VAL A 279 -5.23 0.31 -11.52
C VAL A 279 -4.50 1.41 -10.75
N ALA A 280 -3.49 1.03 -9.99
CA ALA A 280 -2.63 1.93 -9.21
C ALA A 280 -1.20 1.85 -9.75
N ILE A 281 -0.56 3.00 -9.87
CA ILE A 281 0.77 3.18 -10.43
C ILE A 281 1.67 3.79 -9.36
N PHE A 282 2.69 3.05 -8.92
CA PHE A 282 3.62 3.45 -7.87
C PHE A 282 5.00 3.67 -8.46
N TYR A 283 5.67 4.72 -8.02
CA TYR A 283 7.00 5.09 -8.53
C TYR A 283 7.78 5.94 -7.53
N TYR A 284 9.10 5.94 -7.69
CA TYR A 284 9.98 6.85 -6.97
C TYR A 284 10.02 8.20 -7.67
N GLY A 285 9.78 9.28 -6.92
CA GLY A 285 9.69 10.61 -7.49
C GLY A 285 9.98 11.72 -6.49
N LYS A 286 9.69 12.96 -6.91
CA LYS A 286 9.75 14.13 -6.02
C LYS A 286 8.82 13.94 -4.84
N GLU A 287 9.09 14.64 -3.75
CA GLU A 287 8.20 14.60 -2.58
C GLU A 287 6.76 15.00 -2.94
N ARG A 288 5.82 14.33 -2.32
CA ARG A 288 4.40 14.69 -2.45
C ARG A 288 4.16 16.07 -1.89
N THR A 289 3.47 16.91 -2.66
CA THR A 289 3.16 18.31 -2.29
C THR A 289 1.66 18.58 -2.21
N VAL A 290 0.83 17.56 -2.37
CA VAL A 290 -0.63 17.69 -2.27
C VAL A 290 -0.99 17.87 -0.80
N GLU A 291 -1.50 19.04 -0.44
CA GLU A 291 -1.92 19.35 0.92
C GLU A 291 -3.26 18.68 1.26
N PRO A 292 -3.49 18.33 2.54
CA PRO A 292 -4.77 17.83 3.03
C PRO A 292 -5.91 18.80 2.73
N LYS A 293 -7.10 18.29 2.38
CA LYS A 293 -8.29 19.08 2.08
C LYS A 293 -9.31 19.01 3.20
#